data_12bbfb8bea740753c996565512dc4a6c
#
_entry.id   12bbfb8bea740753c996565512dc4a6c
#
_cell.length_a   1.000
_cell.length_b   1.000
_cell.length_c   1.000
_cell.angle_alpha   90.00
_cell.angle_beta   90.00
_cell.angle_gamma   90.00
#
_symmetry.space_group_name_H-M   'P 1'
#
loop_
_entity.id
_entity.type
_entity.pdbx_description
1 polymer ?
#
loop_
_entity_poly.entity_id
_entity_poly.type
_entity_poly.pdbx_seq_one_letter_code
_entity_poly.pdbx_strand_id
1 'polypeptide(L)'
;MRITVTKILSCFFLLIVIALITVYFLMPSQFNVSIVANINCNTNAVSRVINNRWHEALNNDKRNSRGVWDGYTYTVSQKLYNAADIIIKQGKTVYTSNLVLLPMKNDSTALQWSAQIQEGNNPFNKLIAYYKATALKNNMAEVMQQLCRFLENTACVYHYNITRTTFTDTTVISTKILSNAYPSTAQIYALVQSLKQYISEQGAHATNYPMLNVRRTDSGFVTMVGIPTNKKLPAKDAFYPKRFIPYRNKILTTQVSGGTSSILEAYHQIELYMQDHSLEAPVIPFELMITDRSREADTTKWVTKIFYPIV
;
A
#
# COMPACT_ATOMS: atom_id res chain seq x y z
N MET A 1 -20.19 -72.05 3.11
CA MET A 1 -19.31 -70.87 2.86
C MET A 1 -19.85 -69.90 1.77
N ARG A 2 -20.40 -70.31 0.60
CA ARG A 2 -20.97 -69.45 -0.43
C ARG A 2 -22.15 -68.57 0.03
N ILE A 3 -23.05 -69.06 0.89
CA ILE A 3 -24.26 -68.33 1.37
C ILE A 3 -23.90 -67.21 2.33
N THR A 4 -22.82 -67.32 3.10
CA THR A 4 -22.31 -66.26 4.02
C THR A 4 -21.66 -65.10 3.26
N VAL A 5 -20.93 -65.36 2.16
CA VAL A 5 -20.29 -64.35 1.32
C VAL A 5 -21.34 -63.52 0.58
N THR A 6 -22.37 -64.15 0.04
CA THR A 6 -23.48 -63.45 -0.64
C THR A 6 -24.28 -62.57 0.32
N LYS A 7 -24.52 -62.99 1.57
CA LYS A 7 -25.19 -62.18 2.58
C LYS A 7 -24.33 -60.97 3.00
N ILE A 8 -23.01 -61.16 3.15
CA ILE A 8 -22.07 -60.03 3.45
C ILE A 8 -22.04 -59.04 2.29
N LEU A 9 -21.98 -59.51 1.04
CA LEU A 9 -22.01 -58.64 -0.14
C LEU A 9 -23.32 -57.87 -0.27
N SER A 10 -24.47 -58.51 0.03
CA SER A 10 -25.78 -57.86 0.04
C SER A 10 -25.92 -56.80 1.12
N CYS A 11 -25.41 -57.04 2.36
CA CYS A 11 -25.35 -56.03 3.42
C CYS A 11 -24.47 -54.84 3.04
N PHE A 12 -23.31 -55.09 2.44
CA PHE A 12 -22.40 -54.03 1.98
C PHE A 12 -23.04 -53.17 0.88
N PHE A 13 -23.72 -53.81 -0.10
CA PHE A 13 -24.46 -53.10 -1.13
C PHE A 13 -25.59 -52.23 -0.55
N LEU A 14 -26.35 -52.78 0.41
CA LEU A 14 -27.40 -52.02 1.11
C LEU A 14 -26.84 -50.79 1.83
N LEU A 15 -25.71 -50.92 2.51
CA LEU A 15 -25.03 -49.78 3.16
C LEU A 15 -24.60 -48.70 2.17
N ILE A 16 -24.09 -49.07 0.99
CA ILE A 16 -23.76 -48.10 -0.07
C ILE A 16 -25.02 -47.39 -0.56
N VAL A 17 -26.10 -48.09 -0.78
CA VAL A 17 -27.37 -47.48 -1.23
C VAL A 17 -27.91 -46.51 -0.17
N ILE A 18 -27.89 -46.88 1.09
CA ILE A 18 -28.30 -46.01 2.20
C ILE A 18 -27.39 -44.76 2.25
N ALA A 19 -26.06 -44.93 2.12
CA ALA A 19 -25.13 -43.82 2.10
C ALA A 19 -25.40 -42.85 0.91
N LEU A 20 -25.65 -43.35 -0.28
CA LEU A 20 -26.00 -42.56 -1.46
C LEU A 20 -27.34 -41.80 -1.28
N ILE A 21 -28.33 -42.45 -0.68
CA ILE A 21 -29.62 -41.80 -0.35
C ILE A 21 -29.39 -40.69 0.69
N THR A 22 -28.59 -40.96 1.70
CA THR A 22 -28.24 -39.95 2.73
C THR A 22 -27.56 -38.74 2.12
N VAL A 23 -26.55 -38.95 1.25
CA VAL A 23 -25.89 -37.89 0.51
C VAL A 23 -26.87 -37.11 -0.37
N TYR A 24 -27.76 -37.79 -1.07
CA TYR A 24 -28.74 -37.16 -1.94
C TYR A 24 -29.68 -36.22 -1.19
N PHE A 25 -30.18 -36.57 -0.02
CA PHE A 25 -31.12 -35.76 0.76
C PHE A 25 -30.46 -34.74 1.70
N LEU A 26 -29.31 -35.07 2.31
CA LEU A 26 -28.68 -34.18 3.30
C LEU A 26 -27.66 -33.19 2.71
N MET A 27 -27.02 -33.53 1.56
CA MET A 27 -26.08 -32.61 0.95
C MET A 27 -26.78 -31.58 0.04
N PRO A 28 -26.47 -30.28 0.16
CA PRO A 28 -27.00 -29.25 -0.72
C PRO A 28 -26.49 -29.45 -2.16
N SER A 29 -27.25 -28.95 -3.13
CA SER A 29 -26.84 -28.91 -4.55
C SER A 29 -25.89 -27.75 -4.88
N GLN A 30 -25.82 -26.76 -3.98
CA GLN A 30 -24.93 -25.59 -4.07
C GLN A 30 -24.12 -25.45 -2.80
N PHE A 31 -22.81 -25.19 -2.95
CA PHE A 31 -21.93 -24.89 -1.85
C PHE A 31 -21.49 -23.43 -1.94
N ASN A 32 -21.75 -22.67 -0.89
CA ASN A 32 -21.27 -21.30 -0.74
C ASN A 32 -20.00 -21.32 0.11
N VAL A 33 -18.90 -20.92 -0.50
CA VAL A 33 -17.64 -20.68 0.18
C VAL A 33 -17.60 -19.22 0.57
N SER A 34 -17.34 -18.91 1.85
CA SER A 34 -17.15 -17.54 2.29
C SER A 34 -15.98 -17.46 3.27
N ILE A 35 -15.20 -16.40 3.15
CA ILE A 35 -14.05 -16.07 3.99
C ILE A 35 -14.16 -14.61 4.36
N VAL A 36 -13.88 -14.29 5.61
CA VAL A 36 -13.85 -12.92 6.14
C VAL A 36 -12.48 -12.67 6.77
N ALA A 37 -11.91 -11.50 6.50
CA ALA A 37 -10.69 -11.03 7.13
C ALA A 37 -10.81 -9.54 7.47
N ASN A 38 -10.24 -9.12 8.59
CA ASN A 38 -10.14 -7.73 8.98
C ASN A 38 -8.69 -7.28 8.80
N ILE A 39 -8.49 -6.13 8.19
CA ILE A 39 -7.16 -5.58 7.92
C ILE A 39 -7.05 -4.12 8.38
N ASN A 40 -5.86 -3.75 8.84
CA ASN A 40 -5.54 -2.37 9.21
C ASN A 40 -5.05 -1.59 7.98
N CYS A 41 -5.94 -1.42 7.01
CA CYS A 41 -5.69 -0.66 5.79
C CYS A 41 -6.97 0.07 5.39
N ASN A 42 -6.83 1.32 4.95
CA ASN A 42 -7.96 2.13 4.51
C ASN A 42 -8.63 1.51 3.27
N THR A 43 -9.96 1.57 3.21
CA THR A 43 -10.75 0.95 2.15
C THR A 43 -10.43 1.49 0.76
N ASN A 44 -10.09 2.77 0.62
CA ASN A 44 -9.71 3.36 -0.67
C ASN A 44 -8.38 2.77 -1.17
N ALA A 45 -7.40 2.62 -0.27
CA ALA A 45 -6.12 1.97 -0.56
C ALA A 45 -6.32 0.51 -0.97
N VAL A 46 -7.15 -0.23 -0.22
CA VAL A 46 -7.52 -1.62 -0.52
C VAL A 46 -8.14 -1.73 -1.92
N SER A 47 -9.15 -0.91 -2.21
CA SER A 47 -9.81 -0.88 -3.51
C SER A 47 -8.83 -0.59 -4.65
N ARG A 48 -7.92 0.37 -4.47
CA ARG A 48 -6.88 0.71 -5.46
C ARG A 48 -5.94 -0.48 -5.73
N VAL A 49 -5.48 -1.16 -4.69
CA VAL A 49 -4.60 -2.35 -4.83
C VAL A 49 -5.33 -3.49 -5.52
N ILE A 50 -6.53 -3.85 -5.08
CA ILE A 50 -7.31 -4.93 -5.68
C ILE A 50 -7.59 -4.66 -7.15
N ASN A 51 -7.97 -3.43 -7.49
CA ASN A 51 -8.36 -3.06 -8.84
C ASN A 51 -7.19 -2.93 -9.81
N ASN A 52 -5.99 -2.57 -9.35
CA ASN A 52 -4.89 -2.24 -10.25
C ASN A 52 -3.62 -3.08 -10.01
N ARG A 53 -3.43 -3.63 -8.81
CA ARG A 53 -2.19 -4.27 -8.36
C ARG A 53 -2.41 -5.64 -7.71
N TRP A 54 -3.57 -6.26 -7.95
CA TRP A 54 -3.93 -7.57 -7.42
C TRP A 54 -2.82 -8.62 -7.63
N HIS A 55 -2.23 -8.64 -8.83
CA HIS A 55 -1.18 -9.57 -9.19
C HIS A 55 0.11 -9.40 -8.37
N GLU A 56 0.45 -8.17 -7.97
CA GLU A 56 1.63 -7.91 -7.13
C GLU A 56 1.46 -8.50 -5.72
N ALA A 57 0.25 -8.45 -5.18
CA ALA A 57 -0.06 -9.02 -3.88
C ALA A 57 0.07 -10.55 -3.86
N LEU A 58 -0.15 -11.23 -4.99
CA LEU A 58 -0.12 -12.69 -5.07
C LEU A 58 1.21 -13.26 -5.58
N ASN A 59 1.84 -12.66 -6.58
CA ASN A 59 2.98 -13.29 -7.29
C ASN A 59 4.27 -12.52 -7.18
N ASN A 60 4.25 -11.30 -6.67
CA ASN A 60 5.38 -10.36 -6.74
C ASN A 60 5.97 -10.17 -8.18
N ASP A 61 5.24 -10.60 -9.22
CA ASP A 61 5.65 -10.48 -10.62
C ASP A 61 4.89 -9.35 -11.31
N LYS A 62 5.59 -8.23 -11.52
CA LYS A 62 5.04 -7.01 -12.15
C LYS A 62 4.63 -7.19 -13.62
N ARG A 63 5.00 -8.32 -14.27
CA ARG A 63 4.72 -8.57 -15.70
C ARG A 63 3.42 -9.28 -15.95
N ASN A 64 2.79 -9.87 -14.92
CA ASN A 64 1.62 -10.71 -15.09
C ASN A 64 0.39 -10.06 -14.45
N SER A 65 -0.60 -9.65 -15.25
CA SER A 65 -1.85 -9.05 -14.77
C SER A 65 -2.79 -10.03 -14.04
N ARG A 66 -2.38 -11.30 -13.91
CA ARG A 66 -3.15 -12.38 -13.28
C ARG A 66 -2.44 -12.84 -12.01
N GLY A 67 -3.17 -12.94 -10.91
CA GLY A 67 -2.68 -13.58 -9.71
C GLY A 67 -2.67 -15.11 -9.90
N VAL A 68 -1.57 -15.78 -9.57
CA VAL A 68 -1.48 -17.25 -9.59
C VAL A 68 -1.10 -17.71 -8.19
N TRP A 69 -1.83 -18.69 -7.65
CA TRP A 69 -1.57 -19.27 -6.34
C TRP A 69 -1.95 -20.74 -6.34
N ASP A 70 -1.01 -21.63 -6.03
CA ASP A 70 -1.19 -23.08 -5.90
C ASP A 70 -2.06 -23.70 -7.04
N GLY A 71 -1.70 -23.42 -8.30
CA GLY A 71 -2.40 -23.93 -9.46
C GLY A 71 -3.74 -23.26 -9.79
N TYR A 72 -4.17 -22.28 -9.00
CA TYR A 72 -5.32 -21.43 -9.31
C TYR A 72 -4.89 -20.11 -9.92
N THR A 73 -5.67 -19.59 -10.85
CA THR A 73 -5.48 -18.27 -11.46
C THR A 73 -6.65 -17.38 -11.07
N TYR A 74 -6.32 -16.21 -10.57
CA TYR A 74 -7.25 -15.18 -10.09
C TYR A 74 -7.22 -13.98 -11.03
N THR A 75 -8.38 -13.57 -11.54
CA THR A 75 -8.50 -12.43 -12.45
C THR A 75 -9.65 -11.54 -12.00
N VAL A 76 -9.37 -10.28 -11.72
CA VAL A 76 -10.42 -9.27 -11.46
C VAL A 76 -11.14 -9.02 -12.77
N SER A 77 -12.41 -9.40 -12.86
CA SER A 77 -13.24 -9.29 -14.05
C SER A 77 -14.08 -8.02 -14.09
N GLN A 78 -14.56 -7.57 -12.92
CA GLN A 78 -15.33 -6.35 -12.79
C GLN A 78 -14.90 -5.59 -11.53
N LYS A 79 -14.74 -4.28 -11.70
CA LYS A 79 -14.38 -3.35 -10.63
C LYS A 79 -15.65 -2.61 -10.20
N LEU A 80 -16.00 -2.71 -8.92
CA LEU A 80 -17.13 -2.02 -8.32
C LEU A 80 -16.61 -1.03 -7.27
N TYR A 81 -17.46 -0.12 -6.79
CA TYR A 81 -17.05 0.92 -5.85
C TYR A 81 -16.45 0.33 -4.54
N ASN A 82 -17.13 -0.66 -3.97
CA ASN A 82 -16.76 -1.32 -2.72
C ASN A 82 -16.70 -2.85 -2.85
N ALA A 83 -16.51 -3.35 -4.07
CA ALA A 83 -16.42 -4.78 -4.34
C ALA A 83 -15.61 -5.02 -5.62
N ALA A 84 -15.20 -6.27 -5.82
CA ALA A 84 -14.60 -6.73 -7.07
C ALA A 84 -15.11 -8.14 -7.39
N ASP A 85 -15.51 -8.38 -8.63
CA ASP A 85 -15.78 -9.71 -9.11
C ASP A 85 -14.48 -10.36 -9.57
N ILE A 86 -14.21 -11.54 -9.06
CA ILE A 86 -12.96 -12.26 -9.32
C ILE A 86 -13.30 -13.62 -9.95
N ILE A 87 -12.78 -13.86 -11.13
CA ILE A 87 -12.83 -15.16 -11.79
C ILE A 87 -11.66 -15.99 -11.28
N ILE A 88 -11.97 -17.17 -10.72
CA ILE A 88 -11.01 -18.14 -10.25
C ILE A 88 -10.99 -19.32 -11.21
N LYS A 89 -9.82 -19.68 -11.76
CA LYS A 89 -9.67 -20.82 -12.70
C LYS A 89 -8.71 -21.85 -12.14
N GLN A 90 -9.11 -23.12 -12.20
CA GLN A 90 -8.27 -24.27 -11.90
C GLN A 90 -8.38 -25.26 -13.08
N GLY A 91 -7.36 -25.33 -13.90
CA GLY A 91 -7.41 -26.11 -15.15
C GLY A 91 -8.56 -25.67 -16.05
N LYS A 92 -9.53 -26.58 -16.30
CA LYS A 92 -10.74 -26.27 -17.08
C LYS A 92 -11.90 -25.72 -16.26
N THR A 93 -11.85 -25.83 -14.93
CA THR A 93 -12.92 -25.36 -14.04
C THR A 93 -12.82 -23.86 -13.80
N VAL A 94 -13.96 -23.17 -13.86
CA VAL A 94 -14.08 -21.73 -13.65
C VAL A 94 -15.09 -21.50 -12.53
N TYR A 95 -14.69 -20.69 -11.54
CA TYR A 95 -15.57 -20.25 -10.47
C TYR A 95 -15.72 -18.72 -10.53
N THR A 96 -16.93 -18.25 -10.29
CA THR A 96 -17.22 -16.83 -10.09
C THR A 96 -17.21 -16.54 -8.60
N SER A 97 -16.57 -15.46 -8.21
CA SER A 97 -16.49 -15.02 -6.83
C SER A 97 -16.62 -13.51 -6.72
N ASN A 98 -17.07 -13.05 -5.56
CA ASN A 98 -17.24 -11.64 -5.25
C ASN A 98 -16.49 -11.31 -3.96
N LEU A 99 -15.65 -10.29 -3.99
CA LEU A 99 -14.91 -9.75 -2.87
C LEU A 99 -15.50 -8.39 -2.51
N VAL A 100 -16.15 -8.31 -1.35
CA VAL A 100 -16.77 -7.09 -0.82
C VAL A 100 -15.84 -6.43 0.19
N LEU A 101 -15.71 -5.10 0.10
CA LEU A 101 -14.91 -4.24 0.97
C LEU A 101 -15.85 -3.46 1.89
N LEU A 102 -15.77 -3.69 3.18
CA LEU A 102 -16.60 -3.03 4.18
C LEU A 102 -15.74 -2.08 5.02
N PRO A 103 -15.92 -0.75 4.87
CA PRO A 103 -15.21 0.22 5.70
C PRO A 103 -15.53 0.00 7.18
N MET A 104 -14.48 -0.01 8.01
CA MET A 104 -14.58 -0.12 9.45
C MET A 104 -14.02 1.15 10.12
N LYS A 105 -14.17 1.26 11.45
CA LYS A 105 -13.57 2.34 12.24
C LYS A 105 -12.04 2.25 12.21
N ASN A 106 -11.37 3.38 12.47
CA ASN A 106 -9.91 3.50 12.59
C ASN A 106 -9.13 3.10 11.34
N ASP A 107 -9.60 3.54 10.16
CA ASP A 107 -8.93 3.27 8.87
C ASP A 107 -8.69 1.79 8.59
N SER A 108 -9.59 0.93 9.04
CA SER A 108 -9.55 -0.51 8.79
C SER A 108 -10.65 -0.95 7.84
N THR A 109 -10.49 -2.12 7.23
CA THR A 109 -11.43 -2.68 6.26
C THR A 109 -11.70 -4.14 6.60
N ALA A 110 -12.97 -4.55 6.56
CA ALA A 110 -13.33 -5.96 6.52
C ALA A 110 -13.45 -6.41 5.05
N LEU A 111 -12.78 -7.49 4.72
CA LEU A 111 -12.83 -8.17 3.43
C LEU A 111 -13.75 -9.37 3.56
N GLN A 112 -14.80 -9.43 2.76
CA GLN A 112 -15.68 -10.59 2.68
C GLN A 112 -15.63 -11.16 1.27
N TRP A 113 -15.03 -12.34 1.14
CA TRP A 113 -14.86 -13.02 -0.15
C TRP A 113 -15.74 -14.24 -0.22
N SER A 114 -16.60 -14.32 -1.22
CA SER A 114 -17.53 -15.42 -1.42
C SER A 114 -17.44 -15.99 -2.84
N ALA A 115 -17.61 -17.30 -2.95
CA ALA A 115 -17.71 -18.00 -4.22
C ALA A 115 -18.81 -19.05 -4.15
N GLN A 116 -19.46 -19.33 -5.28
CA GLN A 116 -20.48 -20.37 -5.40
C GLN A 116 -19.97 -21.51 -6.27
N ILE A 117 -20.22 -22.73 -5.79
CA ILE A 117 -19.93 -23.96 -6.53
C ILE A 117 -21.22 -24.71 -6.72
N GLN A 118 -21.57 -24.94 -7.97
CA GLN A 118 -22.74 -25.73 -8.36
C GLN A 118 -22.29 -26.85 -9.28
N GLU A 119 -22.66 -28.07 -8.93
CA GLU A 119 -22.48 -29.28 -9.72
C GLU A 119 -23.86 -29.95 -9.88
N GLY A 120 -23.93 -31.02 -10.64
CA GLY A 120 -25.20 -31.70 -10.84
C GLY A 120 -25.83 -32.31 -9.56
N ASN A 121 -27.12 -32.61 -9.60
CA ASN A 121 -27.92 -33.03 -8.44
C ASN A 121 -27.71 -34.47 -7.99
N ASN A 122 -26.96 -35.30 -8.72
CA ASN A 122 -26.74 -36.69 -8.32
C ASN A 122 -25.77 -36.77 -7.10
N PRO A 123 -25.85 -37.85 -6.28
CA PRO A 123 -25.06 -37.93 -5.04
C PRO A 123 -23.55 -37.92 -5.29
N PHE A 124 -23.06 -38.43 -6.41
CA PHE A 124 -21.64 -38.42 -6.75
C PHE A 124 -21.16 -36.99 -7.06
N ASN A 125 -21.94 -36.21 -7.82
CA ASN A 125 -21.62 -34.83 -8.13
C ASN A 125 -21.65 -33.96 -6.88
N LYS A 126 -22.57 -34.21 -5.94
CA LYS A 126 -22.60 -33.48 -4.65
C LYS A 126 -21.35 -33.75 -3.82
N LEU A 127 -20.85 -34.99 -3.79
CA LEU A 127 -19.57 -35.30 -3.13
C LEU A 127 -18.39 -34.61 -3.81
N ILE A 128 -18.33 -34.64 -5.13
CA ILE A 128 -17.29 -33.92 -5.89
C ILE A 128 -17.35 -32.41 -5.60
N ALA A 129 -18.55 -31.84 -5.62
CA ALA A 129 -18.76 -30.43 -5.30
C ALA A 129 -18.28 -30.06 -3.88
N TYR A 130 -18.52 -30.92 -2.90
CA TYR A 130 -18.03 -30.75 -1.53
C TYR A 130 -16.50 -30.70 -1.44
N TYR A 131 -15.82 -31.67 -2.09
CA TYR A 131 -14.36 -31.70 -2.14
C TYR A 131 -13.78 -30.47 -2.87
N LYS A 132 -14.38 -30.08 -4.01
CA LYS A 132 -13.99 -28.87 -4.73
C LYS A 132 -14.21 -27.61 -3.89
N ALA A 133 -15.33 -27.52 -3.16
CA ALA A 133 -15.63 -26.39 -2.28
C ALA A 133 -14.62 -26.29 -1.13
N THR A 134 -14.25 -27.40 -0.53
CA THR A 134 -13.25 -27.45 0.54
C THR A 134 -11.87 -27.05 0.01
N ALA A 135 -11.44 -27.58 -1.12
CA ALA A 135 -10.18 -27.22 -1.74
C ALA A 135 -10.13 -25.74 -2.13
N LEU A 136 -11.19 -25.22 -2.76
CA LEU A 136 -11.30 -23.81 -3.12
C LEU A 136 -11.28 -22.92 -1.87
N LYS A 137 -12.00 -23.27 -0.80
CA LYS A 137 -12.02 -22.53 0.45
C LYS A 137 -10.63 -22.40 1.06
N ASN A 138 -9.88 -23.49 1.10
CA ASN A 138 -8.52 -23.48 1.66
C ASN A 138 -7.59 -22.60 0.82
N ASN A 139 -7.63 -22.74 -0.50
CA ASN A 139 -6.84 -21.92 -1.41
C ASN A 139 -7.20 -20.42 -1.32
N MET A 140 -8.50 -20.08 -1.31
CA MET A 140 -8.96 -18.71 -1.09
C MET A 140 -8.51 -18.15 0.26
N ALA A 141 -8.45 -18.98 1.33
CA ALA A 141 -7.99 -18.54 2.65
C ALA A 141 -6.51 -18.19 2.65
N GLU A 142 -5.67 -18.97 1.97
CA GLU A 142 -4.24 -18.67 1.80
C GLU A 142 -4.02 -17.40 0.99
N VAL A 143 -4.75 -17.24 -0.12
CA VAL A 143 -4.73 -16.02 -0.94
C VAL A 143 -5.16 -14.80 -0.13
N MET A 144 -6.23 -14.93 0.67
CA MET A 144 -6.68 -13.86 1.56
C MET A 144 -5.60 -13.48 2.58
N GLN A 145 -4.94 -14.46 3.18
CA GLN A 145 -3.86 -14.21 4.12
C GLN A 145 -2.69 -13.48 3.48
N GLN A 146 -2.32 -13.86 2.24
CA GLN A 146 -1.25 -13.18 1.50
C GLN A 146 -1.65 -11.76 1.14
N LEU A 147 -2.88 -11.54 0.72
CA LEU A 147 -3.43 -10.22 0.43
C LEU A 147 -3.43 -9.32 1.68
N CYS A 148 -3.83 -9.85 2.84
CA CYS A 148 -3.77 -9.12 4.11
C CYS A 148 -2.35 -8.68 4.45
N ARG A 149 -1.36 -9.56 4.34
CA ARG A 149 0.05 -9.22 4.58
C ARG A 149 0.56 -8.10 3.66
N PHE A 150 0.16 -8.13 2.39
CA PHE A 150 0.51 -7.09 1.43
C PHE A 150 -0.13 -5.75 1.78
N LEU A 151 -1.41 -5.75 2.10
CA LEU A 151 -2.20 -4.55 2.38
C LEU A 151 -1.85 -3.89 3.72
N GLU A 152 -1.40 -4.65 4.72
CA GLU A 152 -0.95 -4.11 6.01
C GLU A 152 0.46 -3.52 5.94
N ASN A 153 1.18 -3.75 4.86
CA ASN A 153 2.51 -3.18 4.66
C ASN A 153 2.42 -1.88 3.84
N THR A 154 2.63 -0.75 4.49
CA THR A 154 2.60 0.58 3.86
C THR A 154 3.54 0.68 2.65
N ALA A 155 4.73 0.07 2.74
CA ALA A 155 5.67 0.06 1.63
C ALA A 155 5.18 -0.75 0.43
N CYS A 156 4.38 -1.80 0.63
CA CYS A 156 3.75 -2.54 -0.46
C CYS A 156 2.61 -1.72 -1.09
N VAL A 157 1.81 -1.02 -0.27
CA VAL A 157 0.65 -0.25 -0.74
C VAL A 157 1.06 1.03 -1.47
N TYR A 158 2.03 1.78 -0.93
CA TYR A 158 2.44 3.11 -1.42
C TYR A 158 3.86 3.15 -1.99
N HIS A 159 4.54 2.01 -2.16
CA HIS A 159 5.94 1.89 -2.61
C HIS A 159 6.98 2.50 -1.66
N TYR A 160 6.55 3.17 -0.59
CA TYR A 160 7.39 3.81 0.41
C TYR A 160 6.89 3.51 1.81
N ASN A 161 7.83 3.39 2.75
CA ASN A 161 7.50 3.25 4.17
C ASN A 161 7.13 4.63 4.74
N ILE A 162 5.84 4.96 4.69
CA ILE A 162 5.29 6.22 5.20
C ILE A 162 4.97 6.03 6.69
N THR A 163 5.58 6.85 7.54
CA THR A 163 5.40 6.79 8.99
C THR A 163 5.07 8.17 9.57
N ARG A 164 4.48 8.20 10.74
CA ARG A 164 4.24 9.44 11.50
C ARG A 164 5.44 9.73 12.41
N THR A 165 5.85 10.99 12.45
CA THR A 165 6.98 11.45 13.25
C THR A 165 6.74 12.83 13.84
N THR A 166 7.68 13.27 14.69
CA THR A 166 7.78 14.63 15.21
C THR A 166 9.08 15.25 14.69
N PHE A 167 9.03 16.47 14.22
CA PHE A 167 10.23 17.25 13.88
C PHE A 167 10.62 18.13 15.05
N THR A 168 11.85 17.99 15.52
CA THR A 168 12.34 18.61 16.76
C THR A 168 13.08 19.94 16.56
N ASP A 169 13.60 20.18 15.36
CA ASP A 169 14.31 21.42 15.05
C ASP A 169 13.32 22.58 14.89
N THR A 170 13.26 23.43 15.89
CA THR A 170 12.27 24.53 15.93
C THR A 170 12.78 25.84 15.33
N THR A 171 14.10 26.01 15.19
CA THR A 171 14.73 27.24 14.73
C THR A 171 15.42 27.01 13.40
N VAL A 172 15.03 27.75 12.37
CA VAL A 172 15.57 27.61 11.01
C VAL A 172 15.87 28.99 10.45
N ILE A 173 17.01 29.17 9.80
CA ILE A 173 17.26 30.32 8.91
C ILE A 173 17.03 29.88 7.47
N SER A 174 16.33 30.67 6.68
CA SER A 174 15.95 30.34 5.31
C SER A 174 16.21 31.47 4.33
N THR A 175 16.40 31.10 3.08
CA THR A 175 16.43 32.00 1.93
C THR A 175 15.57 31.43 0.80
N LYS A 176 15.18 32.26 -0.17
CA LYS A 176 14.38 31.83 -1.32
C LYS A 176 14.79 32.55 -2.60
N ILE A 177 14.62 31.86 -3.73
CA ILE A 177 14.73 32.45 -5.07
C ILE A 177 13.50 32.09 -5.92
N LEU A 178 13.23 32.91 -6.92
CA LEU A 178 12.26 32.64 -7.98
C LEU A 178 13.04 32.35 -9.28
N SER A 179 12.66 31.30 -10.00
CA SER A 179 13.27 30.91 -11.27
C SER A 179 12.19 30.47 -12.29
N ASN A 180 12.43 30.67 -13.59
CA ASN A 180 11.49 30.26 -14.64
C ASN A 180 11.49 28.73 -14.87
N ALA A 181 12.56 28.05 -14.45
CA ALA A 181 12.69 26.58 -14.59
C ALA A 181 12.91 25.93 -13.21
N TYR A 182 12.74 24.62 -13.15
CA TYR A 182 13.08 23.85 -11.95
C TYR A 182 14.56 24.06 -11.59
N PRO A 183 14.90 24.34 -10.30
CA PRO A 183 16.25 24.73 -9.92
C PRO A 183 17.24 23.59 -10.14
N SER A 184 18.41 23.93 -10.66
CA SER A 184 19.53 23.01 -10.75
C SER A 184 20.15 22.73 -9.37
N THR A 185 20.86 21.61 -9.22
CA THR A 185 21.62 21.29 -8.01
C THR A 185 22.58 22.42 -7.65
N ALA A 186 23.27 23.02 -8.63
CA ALA A 186 24.18 24.13 -8.41
C ALA A 186 23.48 25.37 -7.81
N GLN A 187 22.29 25.72 -8.31
CA GLN A 187 21.50 26.84 -7.77
C GLN A 187 21.05 26.56 -6.32
N ILE A 188 20.58 25.33 -6.03
CA ILE A 188 20.18 24.95 -4.68
C ILE A 188 21.38 25.06 -3.72
N TYR A 189 22.54 24.52 -4.11
CA TYR A 189 23.72 24.52 -3.24
C TYR A 189 24.40 25.90 -3.12
N ALA A 190 24.23 26.81 -4.08
CA ALA A 190 24.60 28.20 -3.91
C ALA A 190 23.83 28.84 -2.75
N LEU A 191 22.52 28.57 -2.61
CA LEU A 191 21.71 29.02 -1.48
C LEU A 191 22.14 28.34 -0.16
N VAL A 192 22.46 27.04 -0.20
CA VAL A 192 22.98 26.33 0.99
C VAL A 192 24.28 26.97 1.48
N GLN A 193 25.22 27.28 0.57
CA GLN A 193 26.50 27.87 0.92
C GLN A 193 26.33 29.27 1.50
N SER A 194 25.48 30.12 0.90
CA SER A 194 25.21 31.47 1.43
C SER A 194 24.60 31.43 2.84
N LEU A 195 23.71 30.47 3.11
CA LEU A 195 23.17 30.26 4.46
C LEU A 195 24.22 29.76 5.44
N LYS A 196 25.08 28.81 5.04
CA LYS A 196 26.17 28.30 5.89
C LYS A 196 27.15 29.43 6.28
N GLN A 197 27.51 30.29 5.32
CA GLN A 197 28.36 31.45 5.57
C GLN A 197 27.69 32.39 6.57
N TYR A 198 26.41 32.73 6.35
CA TYR A 198 25.68 33.63 7.27
C TYR A 198 25.59 33.04 8.69
N ILE A 199 25.31 31.74 8.83
CA ILE A 199 25.27 31.04 10.12
C ILE A 199 26.62 31.16 10.84
N SER A 200 27.71 30.94 10.12
CA SER A 200 29.08 31.08 10.66
C SER A 200 29.41 32.51 11.11
N GLU A 201 29.07 33.52 10.30
CA GLU A 201 29.24 34.93 10.62
C GLU A 201 28.49 35.34 11.91
N GLN A 202 27.36 34.69 12.18
CA GLN A 202 26.57 34.91 13.40
C GLN A 202 27.05 34.07 14.61
N GLY A 203 28.16 33.33 14.50
CA GLY A 203 28.67 32.45 15.55
C GLY A 203 27.65 31.37 15.96
N ALA A 204 26.93 30.86 15.01
CA ALA A 204 26.01 29.75 15.16
C ALA A 204 26.51 28.52 14.39
N HIS A 205 25.84 27.39 14.57
CA HIS A 205 26.10 26.17 13.80
C HIS A 205 24.78 25.48 13.40
N ALA A 206 24.84 24.74 12.31
CA ALA A 206 23.72 23.91 11.84
C ALA A 206 23.50 22.72 12.78
N THR A 207 22.26 22.42 13.10
CA THR A 207 21.86 21.28 13.96
C THR A 207 21.36 20.08 13.14
N ASN A 208 21.07 20.28 11.86
CA ASN A 208 20.57 19.22 10.96
C ASN A 208 20.96 19.53 9.51
N TYR A 209 20.61 18.61 8.62
CA TYR A 209 20.81 18.74 7.18
C TYR A 209 20.03 19.93 6.59
N PRO A 210 20.49 20.49 5.44
CA PRO A 210 19.73 21.51 4.74
C PRO A 210 18.35 21.02 4.31
N MET A 211 17.37 21.89 4.44
CA MET A 211 15.97 21.68 4.07
C MET A 211 15.73 22.32 2.71
N LEU A 212 14.94 21.66 1.87
CA LEU A 212 14.54 22.13 0.54
C LEU A 212 13.02 22.06 0.39
N ASN A 213 12.42 23.10 -0.17
CA ASN A 213 11.10 23.08 -0.75
C ASN A 213 11.15 23.75 -2.13
N VAL A 214 10.65 23.08 -3.15
CA VAL A 214 10.48 23.64 -4.50
C VAL A 214 9.01 23.61 -4.84
N ARG A 215 8.42 24.75 -5.10
CA ARG A 215 7.00 24.88 -5.43
C ARG A 215 6.81 25.58 -6.77
N ARG A 216 6.00 25.00 -7.62
CA ARG A 216 5.56 25.62 -8.88
C ARG A 216 4.52 26.72 -8.56
N THR A 217 4.63 27.85 -9.22
CA THR A 217 3.68 28.96 -9.18
C THR A 217 3.38 29.41 -10.61
N ASP A 218 2.43 30.31 -10.81
CA ASP A 218 2.10 30.85 -12.14
C ASP A 218 3.28 31.59 -12.78
N SER A 219 4.19 32.14 -11.98
CA SER A 219 5.38 32.87 -12.42
C SER A 219 6.67 32.05 -12.46
N GLY A 220 6.59 30.71 -12.31
CA GLY A 220 7.76 29.82 -12.30
C GLY A 220 7.87 28.97 -11.05
N PHE A 221 9.10 28.78 -10.55
CA PHE A 221 9.40 27.95 -9.38
C PHE A 221 9.95 28.80 -8.24
N VAL A 222 9.31 28.71 -7.09
CA VAL A 222 9.85 29.23 -5.83
C VAL A 222 10.66 28.14 -5.16
N THR A 223 11.95 28.35 -5.05
CA THR A 223 12.89 27.46 -4.34
C THR A 223 13.22 28.08 -2.99
N MET A 224 12.90 27.38 -1.91
CA MET A 224 13.24 27.76 -0.55
C MET A 224 14.23 26.77 0.03
N VAL A 225 15.35 27.30 0.56
CA VAL A 225 16.31 26.50 1.32
C VAL A 225 16.31 27.01 2.76
N GLY A 226 16.37 26.08 3.73
CA GLY A 226 16.47 26.39 5.13
C GLY A 226 17.54 25.53 5.81
N ILE A 227 18.17 26.04 6.85
CA ILE A 227 19.11 25.28 7.68
C ILE A 227 18.69 25.43 9.14
N PRO A 228 18.41 24.33 9.86
CA PRO A 228 18.19 24.34 11.30
C PRO A 228 19.42 24.79 12.04
N THR A 229 19.23 25.63 13.07
CA THR A 229 20.33 26.26 13.83
C THR A 229 20.16 26.10 15.32
N ASN A 230 21.26 26.07 16.05
CA ASN A 230 21.29 25.94 17.51
C ASN A 230 20.72 27.14 18.26
N LYS A 231 20.58 28.29 17.59
CA LYS A 231 19.98 29.53 18.15
C LYS A 231 19.22 30.28 17.06
N LYS A 232 18.26 31.13 17.47
CA LYS A 232 17.55 32.02 16.57
C LYS A 232 18.50 33.07 16.02
N LEU A 233 18.54 33.21 14.69
CA LEU A 233 19.35 34.24 14.01
C LEU A 233 18.45 35.42 13.61
N PRO A 234 19.01 36.67 13.54
CA PRO A 234 18.27 37.82 13.05
C PRO A 234 17.95 37.69 11.56
N ALA A 235 16.96 38.45 11.09
CA ALA A 235 16.76 38.64 9.66
C ALA A 235 17.85 39.57 9.12
N LYS A 236 18.39 39.27 7.93
CA LYS A 236 19.36 40.12 7.23
C LYS A 236 19.21 39.90 5.72
N ASP A 237 18.98 40.95 4.96
CA ASP A 237 18.85 40.93 3.51
C ASP A 237 17.84 39.83 3.03
N ALA A 238 18.34 38.82 2.35
CA ALA A 238 17.56 37.70 1.85
C ALA A 238 17.40 36.51 2.84
N PHE A 239 17.87 36.68 4.09
CA PHE A 239 17.83 35.62 5.10
C PHE A 239 16.72 35.87 6.13
N TYR A 240 15.81 34.89 6.26
CA TYR A 240 14.61 35.00 7.07
C TYR A 240 14.59 33.93 8.15
N PRO A 241 14.51 34.30 9.45
CA PRO A 241 14.30 33.31 10.49
C PRO A 241 12.90 32.71 10.39
N LYS A 242 12.83 31.42 10.52
CA LYS A 242 11.58 30.63 10.58
C LYS A 242 11.54 29.88 11.90
N ARG A 243 10.34 29.68 12.40
CA ARG A 243 10.10 28.85 13.57
C ARG A 243 9.13 27.72 13.18
N PHE A 244 9.55 26.50 13.36
CA PHE A 244 8.65 25.35 13.28
C PHE A 244 7.90 25.20 14.61
N ILE A 245 6.59 24.95 14.51
CA ILE A 245 5.78 24.57 15.66
C ILE A 245 5.91 23.07 15.80
N PRO A 246 6.34 22.51 16.95
CA PRO A 246 6.45 21.07 17.12
C PRO A 246 5.06 20.46 17.23
N TYR A 247 4.52 19.98 16.10
CA TYR A 247 3.32 19.17 16.07
C TYR A 247 3.71 17.72 16.37
N ARG A 248 3.36 17.23 17.56
CA ARG A 248 3.62 15.84 17.96
C ARG A 248 2.84 14.88 17.07
N ASN A 249 3.54 13.92 16.42
CA ASN A 249 2.99 12.89 15.55
C ASN A 249 2.07 13.37 14.39
N LYS A 250 2.20 14.65 14.03
CA LYS A 250 1.43 15.27 12.93
C LYS A 250 2.30 15.56 11.71
N ILE A 251 3.33 14.75 11.48
CA ILE A 251 4.18 14.85 10.31
C ILE A 251 4.32 13.45 9.70
N LEU A 252 3.94 13.31 8.45
CA LEU A 252 4.28 12.12 7.67
C LEU A 252 5.73 12.23 7.21
N THR A 253 6.43 11.12 7.23
CA THR A 253 7.81 11.06 6.74
C THR A 253 8.07 9.77 5.99
N THR A 254 8.91 9.89 4.97
CA THR A 254 9.52 8.74 4.29
C THR A 254 10.94 9.07 3.87
N GLN A 255 11.77 8.06 3.69
CA GLN A 255 13.11 8.19 3.15
C GLN A 255 13.14 7.65 1.72
N VAL A 256 13.80 8.38 0.84
CA VAL A 256 13.91 8.10 -0.59
C VAL A 256 15.37 8.00 -0.96
N SER A 257 15.72 6.97 -1.72
CA SER A 257 17.01 6.88 -2.42
C SER A 257 16.77 7.10 -3.91
N GLY A 258 17.49 8.05 -4.51
CA GLY A 258 17.35 8.39 -5.93
C GLY A 258 17.28 9.89 -6.21
N GLY A 259 17.20 10.23 -7.49
CA GLY A 259 17.16 11.60 -7.98
C GLY A 259 15.78 12.26 -7.85
N THR A 260 15.63 13.41 -8.51
CA THR A 260 14.43 14.24 -8.45
C THR A 260 13.15 13.48 -8.82
N SER A 261 13.20 12.59 -9.83
CA SER A 261 12.03 11.80 -10.22
C SER A 261 11.54 10.87 -9.09
N SER A 262 12.46 10.21 -8.39
CA SER A 262 12.12 9.34 -7.25
C SER A 262 11.55 10.15 -6.08
N ILE A 263 12.06 11.35 -5.85
CA ILE A 263 11.58 12.26 -4.81
C ILE A 263 10.14 12.73 -5.14
N LEU A 264 9.88 13.13 -6.38
CA LEU A 264 8.55 13.54 -6.82
C LEU A 264 7.53 12.40 -6.74
N GLU A 265 7.96 11.17 -7.09
CA GLU A 265 7.11 9.98 -6.93
C GLU A 265 6.78 9.74 -5.46
N ALA A 266 7.74 9.89 -4.55
CA ALA A 266 7.48 9.74 -3.12
C ALA A 266 6.51 10.80 -2.58
N TYR A 267 6.58 12.04 -3.05
CA TYR A 267 5.58 13.07 -2.74
C TYR A 267 4.19 12.63 -3.20
N HIS A 268 4.07 12.17 -4.44
CA HIS A 268 2.80 11.67 -4.96
C HIS A 268 2.23 10.52 -4.12
N GLN A 269 3.07 9.58 -3.69
CA GLN A 269 2.63 8.47 -2.83
C GLN A 269 2.22 8.93 -1.42
N ILE A 270 2.86 9.96 -0.85
CA ILE A 270 2.41 10.58 0.41
C ILE A 270 1.05 11.28 0.22
N GLU A 271 0.85 11.97 -0.90
CA GLU A 271 -0.44 12.61 -1.22
C GLU A 271 -1.57 11.59 -1.38
N LEU A 272 -1.31 10.45 -2.03
CA LEU A 272 -2.26 9.33 -2.10
C LEU A 272 -2.57 8.78 -0.70
N TYR A 273 -1.54 8.62 0.14
CA TYR A 273 -1.73 8.21 1.53
C TYR A 273 -2.63 9.21 2.28
N MET A 274 -2.40 10.50 2.12
CA MET A 274 -3.19 11.55 2.75
C MET A 274 -4.66 11.52 2.26
N GLN A 275 -4.89 11.36 0.96
CA GLN A 275 -6.23 11.22 0.39
C GLN A 275 -6.98 10.02 0.96
N ASP A 276 -6.31 8.85 1.01
CA ASP A 276 -6.91 7.63 1.56
C ASP A 276 -7.31 7.81 3.03
N HIS A 277 -6.53 8.55 3.82
CA HIS A 277 -6.75 8.75 5.25
C HIS A 277 -7.46 10.07 5.60
N SER A 278 -7.96 10.80 4.59
CA SER A 278 -8.63 12.10 4.77
C SER A 278 -7.80 13.09 5.59
N LEU A 279 -6.49 13.16 5.32
CA LEU A 279 -5.55 14.07 5.97
C LEU A 279 -5.35 15.32 5.11
N GLU A 280 -5.18 16.46 5.76
CA GLU A 280 -4.89 17.73 5.11
C GLU A 280 -3.50 18.24 5.50
N ALA A 281 -2.87 19.00 4.58
CA ALA A 281 -1.58 19.64 4.81
C ALA A 281 -1.75 21.14 5.06
N PRO A 282 -1.67 21.63 6.30
CA PRO A 282 -1.86 23.04 6.62
C PRO A 282 -0.65 23.90 6.25
N VAL A 283 0.51 23.29 6.05
CA VAL A 283 1.77 23.98 5.72
C VAL A 283 2.56 23.21 4.66
N ILE A 284 3.49 23.90 4.02
CA ILE A 284 4.30 23.34 2.94
C ILE A 284 5.18 22.17 3.42
N PRO A 285 5.25 21.08 2.67
CA PRO A 285 6.18 20.00 2.94
C PRO A 285 7.63 20.41 2.64
N PHE A 286 8.59 19.63 3.13
CA PHE A 286 10.00 19.89 2.88
C PHE A 286 10.82 18.59 2.83
N GLU A 287 11.96 18.70 2.18
CA GLU A 287 12.99 17.65 2.10
C GLU A 287 14.13 17.96 3.07
N LEU A 288 14.69 16.95 3.73
CA LEU A 288 16.04 17.02 4.27
C LEU A 288 17.00 16.38 3.26
N MET A 289 17.98 17.14 2.80
CA MET A 289 19.02 16.67 1.87
C MET A 289 20.14 15.98 2.66
N ILE A 290 19.95 14.68 2.96
CA ILE A 290 20.90 13.90 3.75
C ILE A 290 22.21 13.74 2.99
N THR A 291 22.15 13.40 1.72
CA THR A 291 23.32 13.38 0.84
C THR A 291 23.64 14.80 0.36
N ASP A 292 24.91 15.19 0.48
CA ASP A 292 25.40 16.41 -0.16
C ASP A 292 25.48 16.21 -1.67
N ARG A 293 24.42 16.65 -2.38
CA ARG A 293 24.25 16.47 -3.84
C ARG A 293 25.27 17.28 -4.64
N SER A 294 25.99 18.24 -4.03
CA SER A 294 27.06 18.96 -4.70
C SER A 294 28.36 18.14 -4.83
N ARG A 295 28.49 17.09 -4.02
CA ARG A 295 29.65 16.19 -3.99
C ARG A 295 29.35 14.79 -4.53
N GLU A 296 28.07 14.43 -4.65
CA GLU A 296 27.64 13.13 -5.19
C GLU A 296 26.97 13.33 -6.56
N ALA A 297 27.70 12.97 -7.61
CA ALA A 297 27.22 13.10 -8.98
C ALA A 297 26.21 11.99 -9.36
N ASP A 298 26.32 10.83 -8.71
CA ASP A 298 25.42 9.69 -8.94
C ASP A 298 24.09 9.93 -8.19
N THR A 299 23.08 10.34 -8.94
CA THR A 299 21.75 10.64 -8.38
C THR A 299 21.08 9.43 -7.74
N THR A 300 21.47 8.21 -8.09
CA THR A 300 20.90 6.99 -7.49
C THR A 300 21.32 6.81 -6.02
N LYS A 301 22.41 7.45 -5.61
CA LYS A 301 22.92 7.46 -4.23
C LYS A 301 22.40 8.60 -3.37
N TRP A 302 21.62 9.50 -3.94
CA TRP A 302 21.02 10.57 -3.14
C TRP A 302 20.02 10.01 -2.13
N VAL A 303 20.20 10.35 -0.88
CA VAL A 303 19.29 10.04 0.21
C VAL A 303 18.59 11.31 0.63
N THR A 304 17.27 11.28 0.58
CA THR A 304 16.39 12.41 0.95
C THR A 304 15.35 11.91 1.92
N LYS A 305 15.10 12.69 2.97
CA LYS A 305 13.96 12.42 3.87
C LYS A 305 12.91 13.49 3.68
N ILE A 306 11.69 13.08 3.33
CA ILE A 306 10.56 13.96 3.11
C ILE A 306 9.77 14.10 4.41
N PHE A 307 9.35 15.33 4.72
CA PHE A 307 8.49 15.66 5.83
C PHE A 307 7.24 16.38 5.32
N TYR A 308 6.09 15.84 5.64
CA TYR A 308 4.79 16.33 5.19
C TYR A 308 3.91 16.60 6.42
N PRO A 309 3.82 17.85 6.91
CA PRO A 309 2.98 18.20 8.05
C PRO A 309 1.50 18.00 7.74
N ILE A 310 0.74 17.42 8.68
CA ILE A 310 -0.67 17.05 8.54
C ILE A 310 -1.51 17.53 9.74
N VAL A 311 -2.82 17.64 9.53
CA VAL A 311 -3.83 17.87 10.55
C VAL A 311 -4.88 16.77 10.57
#